data_1f864647a80c15aa44d50f654c85eacc
#
_entry.id   1f864647a80c15aa44d50f654c85eacc
#
_cell.length_a   1.000
_cell.length_b   1.000
_cell.length_c   1.000
_cell.angle_alpha   90.00
_cell.angle_beta   90.00
_cell.angle_gamma   90.00
#
_symmetry.space_group_name_H-M   'P 1'
#
loop_
_entity.id
_entity.type
_entity.pdbx_description
1 polymer ?
#
loop_
_entity_poly.entity_id
_entity_poly.type
_entity_poly.pdbx_seq_one_letter_code
_entity_poly.pdbx_strand_id
1 'polypeptide(L)'
;MKKVLVISKREFDKVMRDNKITAENIENRSKVAFISINDTFGTTETPFFKEDKENLRILFFDDVTEDTKLNWGTAKAFNKEQGKIVLEFLNKIKDRDTLIVHCHGLS
;
A
#
# COMPACT_ATOMS: atom_id res chain seq x y z
N MET A 1 17.23 5.22 -1.64
CA MET A 1 16.30 4.23 -2.26
C MET A 1 16.81 3.89 -3.64
N LYS A 2 17.21 2.65 -3.83
CA LYS A 2 17.82 2.21 -5.09
C LYS A 2 16.85 1.57 -6.06
N LYS A 3 15.74 1.04 -5.56
CA LYS A 3 14.82 0.27 -6.37
C LYS A 3 13.37 0.46 -5.92
N VAL A 4 12.48 0.71 -6.87
CA VAL A 4 11.05 0.77 -6.62
C VAL A 4 10.37 -0.29 -7.48
N LEU A 5 9.60 -1.17 -6.85
CA LEU A 5 8.84 -2.20 -7.54
C LEU A 5 7.36 -1.92 -7.37
N VAL A 6 6.64 -1.89 -8.49
CA VAL A 6 5.18 -1.74 -8.48
C VAL A 6 4.60 -3.07 -8.95
N ILE A 7 3.84 -3.73 -8.09
CA ILE A 7 3.30 -5.06 -8.37
C ILE A 7 1.81 -5.10 -8.08
N SER A 8 1.14 -6.15 -8.56
CA SER A 8 -0.28 -6.36 -8.29
C SER A 8 -0.48 -6.79 -6.83
N LYS A 9 -1.72 -6.68 -6.35
CA LYS A 9 -2.06 -7.18 -5.02
C LYS A 9 -1.79 -8.67 -4.90
N ARG A 10 -2.10 -9.43 -5.93
CA ARG A 10 -1.85 -10.88 -5.96
C ARG A 10 -0.36 -11.18 -5.80
N GLU A 11 0.48 -10.48 -6.55
CA GLU A 11 1.92 -10.64 -6.46
C GLU A 11 2.45 -10.21 -5.09
N PHE A 12 1.93 -9.11 -4.56
CA PHE A 12 2.29 -8.64 -3.22
C PHE A 12 1.98 -9.70 -2.16
N ASP A 13 0.77 -10.23 -2.17
CA ASP A 13 0.35 -11.25 -1.21
C ASP A 13 1.23 -12.51 -1.35
N LYS A 14 1.56 -12.88 -2.58
CA LYS A 14 2.45 -14.01 -2.84
C LYS A 14 3.85 -13.77 -2.28
N VAL A 15 4.41 -12.59 -2.52
CA VAL A 15 5.73 -12.22 -2.00
C VAL A 15 5.74 -12.29 -0.48
N MET A 16 4.70 -11.77 0.16
CA MET A 16 4.58 -11.82 1.62
C MET A 16 4.56 -13.27 2.14
N ARG A 17 3.74 -14.11 1.51
CA ARG A 17 3.63 -15.52 1.93
C ARG A 17 4.92 -16.29 1.66
N ASP A 18 5.49 -16.15 0.47
CA ASP A 18 6.70 -16.89 0.08
C ASP A 18 7.91 -16.54 0.94
N ASN A 19 7.97 -15.31 1.42
CA ASN A 19 9.05 -14.83 2.28
C ASN A 19 8.69 -14.87 3.77
N LYS A 20 7.52 -15.39 4.11
CA LYS A 20 7.02 -15.51 5.49
C LYS A 20 7.01 -14.17 6.22
N ILE A 21 6.64 -13.10 5.50
CA ILE A 21 6.54 -11.76 6.07
C ILE A 21 5.16 -11.61 6.72
N THR A 22 5.14 -11.27 8.00
CA THR A 22 3.92 -11.09 8.79
C THR A 22 3.95 -9.72 9.47
N ALA A 23 2.81 -9.33 10.07
CA ALA A 23 2.74 -8.07 10.82
C ALA A 23 3.75 -8.05 11.98
N GLU A 24 4.07 -9.21 12.54
CA GLU A 24 5.01 -9.32 13.67
C GLU A 24 6.47 -9.18 13.25
N ASN A 25 6.80 -9.54 12.01
CA ASN A 25 8.21 -9.57 11.58
C ASN A 25 8.56 -8.62 10.43
N ILE A 26 7.58 -7.92 9.85
CA ILE A 26 7.84 -7.06 8.69
C ILE A 26 8.88 -5.98 8.98
N GLU A 27 8.92 -5.47 10.20
CA GLU A 27 9.88 -4.44 10.59
C GLU A 27 11.32 -4.96 10.64
N ASN A 28 11.50 -6.28 10.69
CA ASN A 28 12.83 -6.90 10.62
C ASN A 28 13.43 -6.81 9.22
N ARG A 29 12.65 -6.46 8.20
CA ARG A 29 13.12 -6.24 6.83
C ARG A 29 13.65 -4.82 6.71
N SER A 30 14.79 -4.54 7.35
CA SER A 30 15.31 -3.19 7.51
C SER A 30 15.66 -2.46 6.20
N LYS A 31 15.92 -3.20 5.14
CA LYS A 31 16.30 -2.62 3.84
C LYS A 31 15.12 -2.42 2.88
N VAL A 32 13.94 -2.86 3.27
CA VAL A 32 12.75 -2.83 2.41
C VAL A 32 11.64 -2.04 3.09
N ALA A 33 10.91 -1.27 2.30
CA ALA A 33 9.70 -0.61 2.74
C ALA A 33 8.57 -0.98 1.80
N PHE A 34 7.34 -0.83 2.29
CA PHE A 34 6.14 -1.28 1.58
C PHE A 34 5.06 -0.21 1.62
N ILE A 35 4.37 -0.03 0.49
CA ILE A 35 3.13 0.76 0.42
C ILE A 35 2.04 -0.15 -0.13
N SER A 36 0.98 -0.31 0.67
CA SER A 36 -0.16 -1.16 0.32
C SER A 36 -1.37 -0.27 0.03
N ILE A 37 -1.75 -0.19 -1.24
CA ILE A 37 -2.88 0.64 -1.69
C ILE A 37 -4.08 -0.26 -1.93
N ASN A 38 -5.19 0.04 -1.26
CA ASN A 38 -6.40 -0.76 -1.27
C ASN A 38 -7.61 0.08 -1.65
N ASP A 39 -8.65 -0.57 -2.19
CA ASP A 39 -9.92 0.10 -2.45
C ASP A 39 -10.66 0.37 -1.15
N THR A 40 -11.47 1.43 -1.14
CA THR A 40 -12.25 1.80 0.04
C THR A 40 -13.47 0.88 0.23
N PHE A 41 -14.01 0.34 -0.86
CA PHE A 41 -15.14 -0.59 -0.81
C PHE A 41 -15.27 -1.34 -2.13
N GLY A 42 -16.24 -2.23 -2.21
CA GLY A 42 -16.57 -2.92 -3.46
C GLY A 42 -15.71 -4.12 -3.78
N THR A 43 -14.84 -4.52 -2.88
CA THR A 43 -13.99 -5.69 -3.06
C THR A 43 -14.24 -6.71 -1.95
N THR A 44 -14.12 -7.97 -2.31
CA THR A 44 -14.15 -9.07 -1.33
C THR A 44 -12.77 -9.35 -0.74
N GLU A 45 -11.75 -8.71 -1.29
CA GLU A 45 -10.38 -8.91 -0.83
C GLU A 45 -10.08 -8.01 0.36
N THR A 46 -9.48 -8.59 1.39
CA THR A 46 -9.02 -7.83 2.55
C THR A 46 -7.55 -7.48 2.40
N PRO A 47 -7.11 -6.33 2.94
CA PRO A 47 -5.68 -6.02 2.96
C PRO A 47 -4.89 -7.11 3.69
N PHE A 48 -3.70 -7.41 3.20
CA PHE A 48 -2.82 -8.38 3.84
C PHE A 48 -2.43 -7.92 5.25
N PHE A 49 -2.18 -6.63 5.41
CA PHE A 49 -1.86 -6.02 6.69
C PHE A 49 -2.97 -5.09 7.13
N LYS A 50 -3.21 -5.02 8.44
CA LYS A 50 -4.28 -4.21 9.03
C LYS A 50 -3.78 -2.93 9.69
N GLU A 51 -2.49 -2.84 9.95
CA GLU A 51 -1.89 -1.70 10.66
C GLU A 51 -0.62 -1.23 9.97
N ASP A 52 -0.39 0.08 10.02
CA ASP A 52 0.88 0.65 9.57
C ASP A 52 2.02 0.17 10.46
N LYS A 53 3.19 0.05 9.87
CA LYS A 53 4.42 -0.28 10.58
C LYS A 53 5.48 0.73 10.20
N GLU A 54 6.64 0.65 10.83
CA GLU A 54 7.75 1.56 10.58
C GLU A 54 8.13 1.62 9.10
N ASN A 55 8.09 0.48 8.43
CA ASN A 55 8.41 0.34 7.02
C ASN A 55 7.20 -0.06 6.14
N LEU A 56 5.99 0.14 6.65
CA LEU A 56 4.76 -0.21 5.94
C LEU A 56 3.73 0.90 6.09
N ARG A 57 3.25 1.42 4.96
CA ARG A 57 2.13 2.37 4.94
C ARG A 57 0.98 1.76 4.17
N ILE A 58 -0.19 1.76 4.78
CA ILE A 58 -1.42 1.26 4.17
C ILE A 58 -2.28 2.45 3.78
N LEU A 59 -2.74 2.48 2.55
CA LEU A 59 -3.57 3.56 2.02
C LEU A 59 -4.86 2.98 1.46
N PHE A 60 -5.93 3.77 1.54
CA PHE A 60 -7.23 3.42 0.99
C PHE A 60 -7.73 4.55 0.10
N PHE A 61 -7.82 4.28 -1.18
CA PHE A 61 -8.49 5.17 -2.14
C PHE A 61 -8.85 4.37 -3.37
N ASP A 62 -9.75 4.93 -4.16
CA ASP A 62 -10.26 4.28 -5.35
C ASP A 62 -9.64 4.90 -6.61
N ASP A 63 -9.66 4.16 -7.71
CA ASP A 63 -9.12 4.61 -8.99
C ASP A 63 -10.11 5.56 -9.67
N VAL A 64 -10.25 6.76 -9.11
CA VAL A 64 -11.10 7.84 -9.63
C VAL A 64 -10.37 9.17 -9.48
N THR A 65 -10.70 10.14 -10.33
CA THR A 65 -10.06 11.45 -10.29
C THR A 65 -10.67 12.39 -9.25
N GLU A 66 -11.89 12.12 -8.83
CA GLU A 66 -12.60 12.84 -7.77
C GLU A 66 -13.55 11.89 -7.06
N ASP A 67 -13.98 12.25 -5.86
CA ASP A 67 -14.94 11.44 -5.13
C ASP A 67 -16.21 11.27 -5.96
N THR A 68 -16.64 10.03 -6.15
CA THR A 68 -17.75 9.68 -7.01
C THR A 68 -18.80 8.90 -6.24
N LYS A 69 -20.03 9.39 -6.24
CA LYS A 69 -21.15 8.71 -5.59
C LYS A 69 -21.64 7.56 -6.46
N LEU A 70 -21.69 6.37 -5.88
CA LEU A 70 -22.15 5.16 -6.52
C LEU A 70 -23.38 4.61 -5.78
N ASN A 71 -24.06 3.62 -6.38
CA ASN A 71 -25.27 3.04 -5.78
C ASN A 71 -25.00 2.38 -4.41
N TRP A 72 -23.78 1.93 -4.20
CA TRP A 72 -23.38 1.21 -2.97
C TRP A 72 -22.45 2.01 -2.06
N GLY A 73 -22.23 3.28 -2.35
CA GLY A 73 -21.35 4.13 -1.54
C GLY A 73 -20.64 5.19 -2.35
N THR A 74 -19.60 5.77 -1.81
CA THR A 74 -18.82 6.80 -2.49
C THR A 74 -17.41 6.29 -2.75
N ALA A 75 -16.99 6.30 -4.03
CA ALA A 75 -15.61 6.03 -4.39
C ALA A 75 -14.75 7.22 -3.98
N LYS A 76 -13.64 6.95 -3.30
CA LYS A 76 -12.77 7.98 -2.71
C LYS A 76 -11.49 8.15 -3.51
N ALA A 77 -11.30 9.34 -4.07
CA ALA A 77 -10.08 9.68 -4.80
C ALA A 77 -8.89 9.86 -3.85
N PHE A 78 -7.69 9.71 -4.41
CA PHE A 78 -6.46 10.10 -3.72
C PHE A 78 -6.51 11.61 -3.47
N ASN A 79 -6.23 12.04 -2.27
CA ASN A 79 -6.37 13.44 -1.87
C ASN A 79 -5.06 14.04 -1.32
N LYS A 80 -5.09 15.33 -1.01
CA LYS A 80 -3.94 16.07 -0.47
C LYS A 80 -3.40 15.48 0.83
N GLU A 81 -4.29 15.04 1.70
CA GLU A 81 -3.92 14.44 2.98
C GLU A 81 -3.11 13.16 2.75
N GLN A 82 -3.57 12.32 1.85
CA GLN A 82 -2.88 11.08 1.50
C GLN A 82 -1.55 11.36 0.82
N GLY A 83 -1.50 12.38 -0.04
CA GLY A 83 -0.26 12.81 -0.67
C GLY A 83 0.78 13.24 0.35
N LYS A 84 0.36 13.98 1.36
CA LYS A 84 1.23 14.41 2.45
C LYS A 84 1.75 13.21 3.25
N ILE A 85 0.88 12.27 3.56
CA ILE A 85 1.25 11.03 4.26
C ILE A 85 2.30 10.26 3.47
N VAL A 86 2.10 10.12 2.15
CA VAL A 86 3.05 9.42 1.28
C VAL A 86 4.40 10.12 1.27
N LEU A 87 4.42 11.45 1.14
CA LEU A 87 5.67 12.22 1.11
C LEU A 87 6.43 12.08 2.45
N GLU A 88 5.73 12.15 3.56
CA GLU A 88 6.33 11.95 4.87
C GLU A 88 6.91 10.54 5.01
N PHE A 89 6.19 9.54 4.55
CA PHE A 89 6.64 8.17 4.58
C PHE A 89 7.88 7.96 3.69
N LEU A 90 7.86 8.49 2.47
CA LEU A 90 9.00 8.40 1.56
C LEU A 90 10.25 9.05 2.14
N ASN A 91 10.09 10.19 2.80
CA ASN A 91 11.20 10.84 3.47
C ASN A 91 11.76 9.99 4.62
N LYS A 92 10.88 9.32 5.35
CA LYS A 92 11.25 8.44 6.45
C LYS A 92 12.05 7.21 5.98
N ILE A 93 11.68 6.66 4.83
CA ILE A 93 12.26 5.41 4.31
C ILE A 93 13.35 5.63 3.26
N LYS A 94 13.76 6.86 3.03
CA LYS A 94 14.69 7.20 1.93
C LYS A 94 16.02 6.44 1.96
N ASP A 95 16.45 6.00 3.13
CA ASP A 95 17.72 5.27 3.31
C ASP A 95 17.57 3.76 3.10
N ARG A 96 16.38 3.28 2.86
CA ARG A 96 16.17 1.86 2.58
C ARG A 96 16.48 1.56 1.10
N ASP A 97 16.84 0.33 0.81
CA ASP A 97 17.27 -0.05 -0.54
C ASP A 97 16.11 -0.21 -1.52
N THR A 98 14.98 -0.76 -1.06
CA THR A 98 13.88 -1.13 -1.94
C THR A 98 12.54 -0.67 -1.37
N LEU A 99 11.69 -0.15 -2.25
CA LEU A 99 10.29 0.13 -1.95
C LEU A 99 9.43 -0.77 -2.83
N ILE A 100 8.54 -1.52 -2.21
CA ILE A 100 7.57 -2.36 -2.92
C ILE A 100 6.19 -1.72 -2.75
N VAL A 101 5.55 -1.40 -3.87
CA VAL A 101 4.23 -0.79 -3.90
C VAL A 101 3.27 -1.73 -4.60
N HIS A 102 2.12 -1.96 -4.01
CA HIS A 102 1.03 -2.59 -4.76
C HIS A 102 -0.18 -1.69 -4.75
N CYS A 103 -0.98 -1.80 -5.79
CA CYS A 103 -2.29 -1.17 -5.83
C CYS A 103 -3.30 -2.18 -6.36
N HIS A 104 -4.57 -1.90 -6.09
CA HIS A 104 -5.65 -2.81 -6.46
C HIS A 104 -5.93 -2.80 -7.97
N GLY A 105 -5.62 -1.70 -8.65
CA GLY A 105 -5.86 -1.55 -10.08
C GLY A 105 -4.88 -2.29 -10.99
N LEU A 106 -3.81 -2.87 -10.46
CA LEU A 106 -2.85 -3.67 -11.21
C LEU A 106 -3.22 -5.14 -11.11
N SER A 107 -3.94 -5.62 -12.05
CA SER A 107 -4.35 -7.02 -12.09
C SER A 107 -3.83 -7.72 -13.33
#